data_15ae6b3f3670298e0ba697cf74f68a00
#
_entry.id   15ae6b3f3670298e0ba697cf74f68a00
#
_cell.length_a   1.000
_cell.length_b   1.000
_cell.length_c   1.000
_cell.angle_alpha   90.00
_cell.angle_beta   90.00
_cell.angle_gamma   90.00
#
_symmetry.space_group_name_H-M   'P 1'
#
loop_
_entity.id
_entity.type
_entity.pdbx_description
1 polymer ?
#
loop_
_entity_poly.entity_id
_entity_poly.type
_entity_poly.pdbx_seq_one_letter_code
_entity_poly.pdbx_strand_id
1 'polypeptide(L)'
;MMSRLRSTNSPSSFLPADLRRPLLAGVGVFVASWVFVAYAPWFSKWLYGDVRFYENWGTMMAGHAVPYRDFRIEYPPGALVTFFMPTYLRKAFGYHGTYYDWFRVEVLVLGVLAEVAMAWALARLGASRRRAYAALCVAGVGPALLGPIALARYDYLPALLATVAVAALAARRPTVACAFAALGAVTKVYPAVLIPLALIELWRVNGARAAARGIAMAVAVAGALCAPLVAVAPHGVAWALHRQQVRPLQVESLAAAFFAAAHLIGGLHLHVAKRAGSDNLVGSGPDLAATLSGVAVVIALGVVYWLYARSERTREQLVTAAVASVVAYIAFSKVFSPQYLVWLIPLVPLVGGRKGVRASALLVAVLALTQIWEPYRYYQYYRTFVPWLTWLVIVRDLLVVALFAVLIRPSGGDADELDRGRAAVV
;
A
#
# COMPACT_ATOMS: atom_id res chain seq x y z
N MET A 1 52.86 4.40 -18.83
CA MET A 1 51.81 5.34 -18.50
C MET A 1 50.64 4.51 -18.03
N MET A 2 50.51 4.29 -16.71
CA MET A 2 49.72 3.25 -16.09
C MET A 2 48.28 3.73 -15.93
N SER A 3 47.35 2.92 -16.42
CA SER A 3 45.89 3.06 -16.33
C SER A 3 45.44 3.07 -14.87
N ARG A 4 44.68 4.07 -14.46
CA ARG A 4 43.95 4.08 -13.20
C ARG A 4 42.84 3.03 -13.28
N LEU A 5 43.04 1.89 -12.68
CA LEU A 5 42.00 0.92 -12.38
C LEU A 5 41.00 1.59 -11.41
N ARG A 6 39.79 1.83 -11.89
CA ARG A 6 38.65 2.20 -11.05
C ARG A 6 38.41 1.02 -10.08
N SER A 7 38.54 1.29 -8.80
CA SER A 7 38.12 0.38 -7.75
C SER A 7 36.63 0.01 -7.97
N THR A 8 36.41 -1.24 -8.33
CA THR A 8 35.09 -1.85 -8.31
C THR A 8 34.64 -1.92 -6.86
N ASN A 9 33.79 -0.99 -6.44
CA ASN A 9 33.11 -1.08 -5.15
C ASN A 9 32.38 -2.43 -5.07
N SER A 10 32.83 -3.28 -4.18
CA SER A 10 32.18 -4.53 -3.86
C SER A 10 30.73 -4.25 -3.37
N PRO A 11 29.72 -5.01 -3.82
CA PRO A 11 28.31 -4.79 -3.44
C PRO A 11 27.99 -5.35 -2.05
N SER A 12 28.85 -5.23 -1.06
CA SER A 12 28.72 -5.94 0.22
C SER A 12 27.99 -5.17 1.33
N SER A 13 27.71 -3.87 1.19
CA SER A 13 26.93 -3.16 2.21
C SER A 13 25.44 -3.12 1.85
N PHE A 14 24.58 -3.48 2.82
CA PHE A 14 23.13 -3.38 2.71
C PHE A 14 22.70 -1.96 2.33
N LEU A 15 23.32 -0.94 2.93
CA LEU A 15 23.06 0.47 2.68
C LEU A 15 24.38 1.24 2.47
N PRO A 16 24.60 1.90 1.31
CA PRO A 16 25.74 2.77 1.06
C PRO A 16 25.81 3.93 2.07
N ALA A 17 27.04 4.36 2.39
CA ALA A 17 27.27 5.39 3.40
C ALA A 17 26.61 6.74 3.08
N ASP A 18 26.52 7.10 1.81
CA ASP A 18 25.87 8.32 1.31
C ASP A 18 24.34 8.34 1.50
N LEU A 19 23.71 7.17 1.66
CA LEU A 19 22.28 7.06 1.93
C LEU A 19 21.91 7.00 3.43
N ARG A 20 22.87 6.89 4.33
CA ARG A 20 22.60 6.84 5.78
C ARG A 20 21.97 8.14 6.29
N ARG A 21 22.49 9.31 5.87
CA ARG A 21 21.93 10.62 6.28
C ARG A 21 20.53 10.84 5.72
N PRO A 22 20.22 10.58 4.42
CA PRO A 22 18.86 10.59 3.93
C PRO A 22 17.90 9.69 4.72
N LEU A 23 18.31 8.45 5.06
CA LEU A 23 17.50 7.55 5.86
C LEU A 23 17.23 8.12 7.26
N LEU A 24 18.24 8.63 7.96
CA LEU A 24 18.06 9.24 9.27
C LEU A 24 17.11 10.45 9.21
N ALA A 25 17.19 11.27 8.15
CA ALA A 25 16.27 12.38 7.96
C ALA A 25 14.83 11.90 7.70
N GLY A 26 14.63 10.91 6.82
CA GLY A 26 13.30 10.32 6.55
C GLY A 26 12.69 9.73 7.81
N VAL A 27 13.45 8.90 8.54
CA VAL A 27 13.01 8.33 9.83
C VAL A 27 12.70 9.44 10.84
N GLY A 28 13.53 10.48 10.93
CA GLY A 28 13.28 11.62 11.81
C GLY A 28 11.97 12.34 11.48
N VAL A 29 11.69 12.59 10.19
CA VAL A 29 10.42 13.17 9.73
C VAL A 29 9.25 12.23 10.00
N PHE A 30 9.41 10.93 9.79
CA PHE A 30 8.37 9.93 10.08
C PHE A 30 8.03 9.90 11.57
N VAL A 31 9.04 9.85 12.44
CA VAL A 31 8.85 9.86 13.91
C VAL A 31 8.17 11.16 14.34
N ALA A 32 8.61 12.32 13.84
CA ALA A 32 7.98 13.60 14.14
C ALA A 32 6.51 13.64 13.69
N SER A 33 6.21 13.14 12.49
CA SER A 33 4.84 13.02 11.97
C SER A 33 3.99 12.08 12.82
N TRP A 34 4.56 10.94 13.22
CA TRP A 34 3.90 9.97 14.10
C TRP A 34 3.59 10.59 15.48
N VAL A 35 4.58 11.26 16.11
CA VAL A 35 4.40 11.97 17.39
C VAL A 35 3.31 13.03 17.27
N PHE A 36 3.35 13.83 16.20
CA PHE A 36 2.35 14.85 15.93
C PHE A 36 0.93 14.25 15.90
N VAL A 37 0.71 13.18 15.12
CA VAL A 37 -0.61 12.56 15.01
C VAL A 37 -1.02 11.85 16.31
N ALA A 38 -0.09 11.19 16.99
CA ALA A 38 -0.37 10.44 18.20
C ALA A 38 -0.78 11.31 19.39
N TYR A 39 -0.25 12.53 19.47
CA TYR A 39 -0.39 13.38 20.67
C TYR A 39 -1.10 14.72 20.42
N ALA A 40 -1.36 15.13 19.17
CA ALA A 40 -2.11 16.33 18.90
C ALA A 40 -3.57 16.21 19.40
N PRO A 41 -4.04 17.11 20.28
CA PRO A 41 -5.32 16.96 20.98
C PRO A 41 -6.54 16.78 20.06
N TRP A 42 -6.54 17.43 18.88
CA TRP A 42 -7.64 17.32 17.91
C TRP A 42 -7.73 15.97 17.21
N PHE A 43 -6.68 15.14 17.26
CA PHE A 43 -6.69 13.79 16.71
C PHE A 43 -7.13 12.73 17.72
N SER A 44 -6.99 13.00 19.02
CA SER A 44 -7.08 12.02 20.10
C SER A 44 -8.33 11.13 20.04
N LYS A 45 -9.51 11.72 19.85
CA LYS A 45 -10.80 10.98 19.79
C LYS A 45 -10.97 10.11 18.53
N TRP A 46 -10.13 10.31 17.50
CA TRP A 46 -10.21 9.59 16.23
C TRP A 46 -9.19 8.46 16.09
N LEU A 47 -8.27 8.34 17.05
CA LEU A 47 -7.21 7.32 17.03
C LEU A 47 -7.70 5.91 17.37
N TYR A 48 -8.93 5.77 17.83
CA TYR A 48 -9.46 4.47 18.26
C TYR A 48 -10.00 3.61 17.11
N GLY A 49 -10.72 4.17 16.16
CA GLY A 49 -11.17 3.54 14.92
C GLY A 49 -11.46 2.03 15.01
N ASP A 50 -10.83 1.26 14.13
CA ASP A 50 -10.90 -0.21 14.11
C ASP A 50 -10.03 -0.87 15.19
N VAL A 51 -9.16 -0.12 15.88
CA VAL A 51 -8.24 -0.67 16.89
C VAL A 51 -8.99 -1.38 18.02
N ARG A 52 -10.23 -0.96 18.32
CA ARG A 52 -11.10 -1.66 19.29
C ARG A 52 -11.41 -3.11 18.87
N PHE A 53 -11.60 -3.34 17.58
CA PHE A 53 -11.81 -4.70 17.08
C PHE A 53 -10.52 -5.51 17.19
N TYR A 54 -9.36 -4.90 16.88
CA TYR A 54 -8.06 -5.55 16.98
C TYR A 54 -7.73 -5.92 18.42
N GLU A 55 -8.00 -5.03 19.40
CA GLU A 55 -7.86 -5.29 20.83
C GLU A 55 -8.72 -6.48 21.28
N ASN A 56 -10.00 -6.51 20.86
CA ASN A 56 -10.90 -7.62 21.20
C ASN A 56 -10.35 -8.94 20.67
N TRP A 57 -9.97 -9.01 19.39
CA TRP A 57 -9.40 -10.23 18.81
C TRP A 57 -8.05 -10.60 19.40
N GLY A 58 -7.19 -9.63 19.69
CA GLY A 58 -5.91 -9.86 20.36
C GLY A 58 -6.10 -10.43 21.75
N THR A 59 -7.07 -9.92 22.49
CA THR A 59 -7.42 -10.42 23.84
C THR A 59 -7.99 -11.84 23.79
N MET A 60 -8.88 -12.13 22.83
CA MET A 60 -9.42 -13.49 22.63
C MET A 60 -8.30 -14.49 22.32
N MET A 61 -7.37 -14.14 21.42
CA MET A 61 -6.21 -14.98 21.13
C MET A 61 -5.28 -15.18 22.31
N ALA A 62 -5.06 -14.14 23.13
CA ALA A 62 -4.27 -14.25 24.37
C ALA A 62 -4.95 -15.13 25.43
N GLY A 63 -6.27 -15.28 25.37
CA GLY A 63 -7.08 -16.22 26.16
C GLY A 63 -7.20 -17.61 25.51
N HIS A 64 -6.34 -17.94 24.55
CA HIS A 64 -6.28 -19.23 23.82
C HIS A 64 -7.46 -19.51 22.88
N ALA A 65 -8.31 -18.54 22.58
CA ALA A 65 -9.34 -18.71 21.56
C ALA A 65 -8.70 -18.78 20.16
N VAL A 66 -9.11 -19.75 19.36
CA VAL A 66 -8.56 -20.00 18.01
C VAL A 66 -9.31 -19.13 16.99
N PRO A 67 -8.60 -18.26 16.26
CA PRO A 67 -9.20 -17.44 15.21
C PRO A 67 -9.92 -18.31 14.17
N TYR A 68 -10.99 -17.77 13.61
CA TYR A 68 -11.88 -18.41 12.62
C TYR A 68 -12.69 -19.61 13.15
N ARG A 69 -12.27 -20.27 14.24
CA ARG A 69 -13.01 -21.37 14.88
C ARG A 69 -13.91 -20.84 15.99
N ASP A 70 -13.32 -20.15 16.97
CA ASP A 70 -14.00 -19.74 18.20
C ASP A 70 -14.62 -18.34 18.08
N PHE A 71 -14.11 -17.54 17.16
CA PHE A 71 -14.66 -16.22 16.82
C PHE A 71 -14.46 -15.90 15.35
N ARG A 72 -15.38 -15.08 14.81
CA ARG A 72 -15.35 -14.65 13.40
C ARG A 72 -14.38 -13.48 13.23
N ILE A 73 -13.55 -13.59 12.21
CA ILE A 73 -12.64 -12.55 11.77
C ILE A 73 -12.63 -12.50 10.24
N GLU A 74 -12.79 -11.32 9.67
CA GLU A 74 -12.89 -11.14 8.22
C GLU A 74 -11.56 -10.74 7.54
N TYR A 75 -10.47 -10.66 8.32
CA TYR A 75 -9.13 -10.38 7.83
C TYR A 75 -8.37 -11.67 7.50
N PRO A 76 -7.43 -11.62 6.53
CA PRO A 76 -6.60 -12.78 6.21
C PRO A 76 -5.67 -13.19 7.37
N PRO A 77 -5.19 -14.46 7.38
CA PRO A 77 -4.39 -15.02 8.47
C PRO A 77 -3.15 -14.21 8.87
N GLY A 78 -2.44 -13.62 7.91
CA GLY A 78 -1.25 -12.81 8.19
C GLY A 78 -1.53 -11.52 8.97
N ALA A 79 -2.77 -11.03 8.99
CA ALA A 79 -3.14 -9.86 9.78
C ALA A 79 -3.21 -10.15 11.29
N LEU A 80 -3.38 -11.41 11.69
CA LEU A 80 -3.54 -11.81 13.09
C LEU A 80 -2.35 -11.40 13.95
N VAL A 81 -1.15 -11.37 13.38
CA VAL A 81 0.06 -10.98 14.12
C VAL A 81 -0.03 -9.54 14.63
N THR A 82 -0.55 -8.60 13.84
CA THR A 82 -0.72 -7.20 14.27
C THR A 82 -1.83 -7.03 15.30
N PHE A 83 -2.79 -7.92 15.35
CA PHE A 83 -3.85 -7.87 16.36
C PHE A 83 -3.41 -8.51 17.69
N PHE A 84 -2.54 -9.51 17.62
CA PHE A 84 -2.03 -10.19 18.79
C PHE A 84 -0.84 -9.49 19.44
N MET A 85 0.08 -8.92 18.63
CA MET A 85 1.35 -8.38 19.10
C MET A 85 1.21 -7.29 20.19
N PRO A 86 0.30 -6.30 20.08
CA PRO A 86 0.12 -5.30 21.13
C PRO A 86 -0.34 -5.92 22.46
N THR A 87 -1.20 -6.92 22.45
CA THR A 87 -1.62 -7.64 23.65
C THR A 87 -0.45 -8.39 24.29
N TYR A 88 0.36 -9.07 23.44
CA TYR A 88 1.54 -9.80 23.90
C TYR A 88 2.60 -8.87 24.51
N LEU A 89 2.91 -7.77 23.83
CA LEU A 89 3.89 -6.78 24.32
C LEU A 89 3.42 -6.16 25.64
N ARG A 90 2.15 -5.77 25.72
CA ARG A 90 1.56 -5.25 26.95
C ARG A 90 1.74 -6.23 28.13
N LYS A 91 1.51 -7.52 27.90
CA LYS A 91 1.71 -8.57 28.91
C LYS A 91 3.19 -8.73 29.27
N ALA A 92 4.08 -8.76 28.27
CA ALA A 92 5.52 -8.93 28.46
C ALA A 92 6.15 -7.78 29.24
N PHE A 93 5.62 -6.55 29.08
CA PHE A 93 6.08 -5.36 29.80
C PHE A 93 5.23 -5.02 31.02
N GLY A 94 4.62 -6.01 31.68
CA GLY A 94 3.95 -5.85 32.97
C GLY A 94 2.66 -5.02 32.93
N TYR A 95 1.94 -5.05 31.79
CA TYR A 95 0.69 -4.31 31.57
C TYR A 95 0.81 -2.78 31.60
N HIS A 96 2.02 -2.23 31.47
CA HIS A 96 2.19 -0.79 31.29
C HIS A 96 1.60 -0.32 29.95
N GLY A 97 0.87 0.80 29.99
CA GLY A 97 0.16 1.35 28.84
C GLY A 97 -1.10 0.58 28.46
N THR A 98 -1.83 1.11 27.49
CA THR A 98 -3.02 0.50 26.91
C THR A 98 -2.68 -0.35 25.70
N TYR A 99 -3.63 -1.14 25.17
CA TYR A 99 -3.49 -1.82 23.89
C TYR A 99 -3.19 -0.80 22.76
N TYR A 100 -3.87 0.34 22.79
CA TYR A 100 -3.69 1.42 21.80
C TYR A 100 -2.28 2.01 21.78
N ASP A 101 -1.64 2.11 22.94
CA ASP A 101 -0.27 2.61 23.04
C ASP A 101 0.70 1.64 22.36
N TRP A 102 0.57 0.35 22.64
CA TRP A 102 1.38 -0.68 22.01
C TRP A 102 1.10 -0.86 20.52
N PHE A 103 -0.16 -0.71 20.09
CA PHE A 103 -0.51 -0.72 18.67
C PHE A 103 0.13 0.47 17.93
N ARG A 104 0.12 1.66 18.53
CA ARG A 104 0.81 2.83 17.95
C ARG A 104 2.32 2.65 17.89
N VAL A 105 2.94 2.01 18.88
CA VAL A 105 4.36 1.63 18.85
C VAL A 105 4.64 0.62 17.75
N GLU A 106 3.76 -0.37 17.54
CA GLU A 106 3.86 -1.30 16.41
C GLU A 106 3.84 -0.56 15.07
N VAL A 107 2.88 0.36 14.87
CA VAL A 107 2.80 1.21 13.67
C VAL A 107 4.09 2.02 13.47
N LEU A 108 4.65 2.59 14.55
CA LEU A 108 5.93 3.31 14.49
C LEU A 108 7.06 2.40 13.99
N VAL A 109 7.21 1.22 14.58
CA VAL A 109 8.25 0.26 14.20
C VAL A 109 8.09 -0.18 12.75
N LEU A 110 6.88 -0.55 12.32
CA LEU A 110 6.60 -0.98 10.95
C LEU A 110 6.86 0.15 9.94
N GLY A 111 6.53 1.40 10.28
CA GLY A 111 6.80 2.55 9.43
C GLY A 111 8.30 2.85 9.31
N VAL A 112 9.05 2.79 10.39
CA VAL A 112 10.52 2.91 10.35
C VAL A 112 11.15 1.79 9.51
N LEU A 113 10.67 0.56 9.62
CA LEU A 113 11.14 -0.56 8.78
C LEU A 113 10.78 -0.34 7.31
N ALA A 114 9.63 0.28 7.00
CA ALA A 114 9.27 0.66 5.63
C ALA A 114 10.24 1.73 5.06
N GLU A 115 10.66 2.72 5.86
CA GLU A 115 11.69 3.69 5.48
C GLU A 115 13.04 3.00 5.18
N VAL A 116 13.43 2.01 5.99
CA VAL A 116 14.65 1.20 5.75
C VAL A 116 14.53 0.41 4.46
N ALA A 117 13.36 -0.21 4.19
CA ALA A 117 13.12 -0.93 2.94
C ALA A 117 13.14 0.01 1.71
N MET A 118 12.60 1.23 1.84
CA MET A 118 12.70 2.27 0.80
C MET A 118 14.15 2.67 0.55
N ALA A 119 14.93 2.92 1.60
CA ALA A 119 16.36 3.26 1.45
C ALA A 119 17.13 2.14 0.74
N TRP A 120 16.81 0.88 1.05
CA TRP A 120 17.38 -0.25 0.34
C TRP A 120 16.97 -0.27 -1.15
N ALA A 121 15.70 -0.04 -1.47
CA ALA A 121 15.24 0.08 -2.86
C ALA A 121 15.98 1.21 -3.60
N LEU A 122 16.07 2.40 -2.99
CA LEU A 122 16.77 3.57 -3.55
C LEU A 122 18.26 3.28 -3.79
N ALA A 123 18.91 2.56 -2.88
CA ALA A 123 20.29 2.10 -3.06
C ALA A 123 20.44 1.19 -4.29
N ARG A 124 19.50 0.25 -4.50
CA ARG A 124 19.50 -0.65 -5.66
C ARG A 124 19.16 0.05 -6.98
N LEU A 125 18.42 1.16 -6.92
CA LEU A 125 18.15 2.04 -8.05
C LEU A 125 19.32 2.97 -8.38
N GLY A 126 20.37 3.04 -7.55
CA GLY A 126 21.46 4.00 -7.71
C GLY A 126 21.01 5.46 -7.52
N ALA A 127 20.01 5.67 -6.66
CA ALA A 127 19.42 6.98 -6.44
C ALA A 127 20.46 7.97 -5.89
N SER A 128 20.46 9.20 -6.43
CA SER A 128 21.29 10.26 -5.88
C SER A 128 20.85 10.62 -4.44
N ARG A 129 21.78 11.15 -3.66
CA ARG A 129 21.52 11.58 -2.29
C ARG A 129 20.32 12.55 -2.22
N ARG A 130 20.20 13.50 -3.17
CA ARG A 130 19.08 14.45 -3.25
C ARG A 130 17.75 13.73 -3.45
N ARG A 131 17.71 12.75 -4.38
CA ARG A 131 16.51 11.92 -4.62
C ARG A 131 16.14 11.13 -3.37
N ALA A 132 17.11 10.54 -2.68
CA ALA A 132 16.87 9.77 -1.47
C ALA A 132 16.29 10.65 -0.34
N TYR A 133 16.83 11.85 -0.10
CA TYR A 133 16.23 12.80 0.83
C TYR A 133 14.77 13.11 0.46
N ALA A 134 14.52 13.48 -0.79
CA ALA A 134 13.17 13.82 -1.23
C ALA A 134 12.19 12.66 -1.03
N ALA A 135 12.56 11.45 -1.45
CA ALA A 135 11.70 10.28 -1.37
C ALA A 135 11.38 9.89 0.08
N LEU A 136 12.40 9.81 0.95
CA LEU A 136 12.23 9.39 2.35
C LEU A 136 11.51 10.47 3.17
N CYS A 137 11.80 11.76 2.97
CA CYS A 137 11.06 12.81 3.67
C CYS A 137 9.61 12.94 3.21
N VAL A 138 9.30 12.71 1.92
CA VAL A 138 7.90 12.66 1.43
C VAL A 138 7.15 11.50 2.06
N ALA A 139 7.76 10.34 2.16
CA ALA A 139 7.15 9.21 2.87
C ALA A 139 7.01 9.50 4.37
N GLY A 140 8.06 10.07 4.98
CA GLY A 140 8.06 10.42 6.40
C GLY A 140 6.95 11.40 6.81
N VAL A 141 6.56 12.34 5.95
CA VAL A 141 5.45 13.26 6.24
C VAL A 141 4.06 12.62 6.06
N GLY A 142 4.00 11.43 5.45
CA GLY A 142 2.76 10.73 5.13
C GLY A 142 1.77 10.58 6.31
N PRO A 143 2.20 10.15 7.52
CA PRO A 143 1.32 10.08 8.69
C PRO A 143 0.68 11.42 9.04
N ALA A 144 1.43 12.52 9.01
CA ALA A 144 0.91 13.86 9.29
C ALA A 144 -0.11 14.31 8.24
N LEU A 145 0.10 13.95 6.97
CA LEU A 145 -0.81 14.28 5.87
C LEU A 145 -2.10 13.45 5.86
N LEU A 146 -2.04 12.19 6.33
CA LEU A 146 -3.21 11.31 6.39
C LEU A 146 -3.93 11.37 7.74
N GLY A 147 -3.27 11.88 8.78
CA GLY A 147 -3.83 12.04 10.12
C GLY A 147 -4.12 10.74 10.85
N PRO A 148 -5.19 10.69 11.67
CA PRO A 148 -5.48 9.55 12.57
C PRO A 148 -5.58 8.20 11.87
N ILE A 149 -6.02 8.17 10.62
CA ILE A 149 -6.14 6.93 9.83
C ILE A 149 -4.80 6.20 9.73
N ALA A 150 -3.70 6.95 9.60
CA ALA A 150 -2.37 6.37 9.52
C ALA A 150 -2.02 5.53 10.77
N LEU A 151 -2.51 5.92 11.95
CA LEU A 151 -2.17 5.29 13.23
C LEU A 151 -3.27 4.35 13.76
N ALA A 152 -4.48 4.42 13.22
CA ALA A 152 -5.63 3.64 13.68
C ALA A 152 -5.94 2.42 12.79
N ARG A 153 -4.99 2.01 11.94
CA ARG A 153 -5.13 0.89 10.99
C ARG A 153 -3.86 0.05 10.94
N TYR A 154 -4.01 -1.27 10.74
CA TYR A 154 -2.87 -2.21 10.66
C TYR A 154 -2.12 -2.18 9.31
N ASP A 155 -2.45 -1.24 8.46
CA ASP A 155 -2.01 -1.15 7.06
C ASP A 155 -0.50 -0.97 6.85
N TYR A 156 0.24 -0.59 7.89
CA TYR A 156 1.71 -0.52 7.81
C TYR A 156 2.40 -1.87 7.64
N LEU A 157 1.84 -2.97 8.18
CA LEU A 157 2.44 -4.29 7.95
C LEU A 157 2.38 -4.70 6.46
N PRO A 158 1.20 -4.74 5.81
CA PRO A 158 1.16 -5.06 4.38
C PRO A 158 1.89 -4.02 3.52
N ALA A 159 1.95 -2.73 3.92
CA ALA A 159 2.74 -1.71 3.23
C ALA A 159 4.25 -2.00 3.30
N LEU A 160 4.77 -2.36 4.47
CA LEU A 160 6.15 -2.80 4.65
C LEU A 160 6.46 -4.02 3.75
N LEU A 161 5.62 -5.05 3.78
CA LEU A 161 5.84 -6.28 3.01
C LEU A 161 5.84 -6.02 1.50
N ALA A 162 4.93 -5.17 1.02
CA ALA A 162 4.92 -4.72 -0.37
C ALA A 162 6.18 -3.90 -0.71
N THR A 163 6.63 -3.03 0.19
CA THR A 163 7.85 -2.23 -0.01
C THR A 163 9.09 -3.11 -0.08
N VAL A 164 9.19 -4.13 0.78
CA VAL A 164 10.29 -5.12 0.72
C VAL A 164 10.23 -5.91 -0.58
N ALA A 165 9.03 -6.30 -1.06
CA ALA A 165 8.87 -6.97 -2.34
C ALA A 165 9.35 -6.08 -3.51
N VAL A 166 9.00 -4.79 -3.51
CA VAL A 166 9.47 -3.81 -4.52
C VAL A 166 10.99 -3.58 -4.41
N ALA A 167 11.54 -3.50 -3.20
CA ALA A 167 12.99 -3.40 -2.99
C ALA A 167 13.73 -4.65 -3.50
N ALA A 168 13.15 -5.84 -3.31
CA ALA A 168 13.68 -7.09 -3.86
C ALA A 168 13.64 -7.10 -5.40
N LEU A 169 12.58 -6.56 -6.03
CA LEU A 169 12.52 -6.36 -7.49
C LEU A 169 13.62 -5.40 -7.95
N ALA A 170 13.80 -4.26 -7.29
CA ALA A 170 14.89 -3.31 -7.57
C ALA A 170 16.27 -3.97 -7.42
N ALA A 171 16.42 -4.90 -6.48
CA ALA A 171 17.63 -5.67 -6.26
C ALA A 171 17.82 -6.85 -7.26
N ARG A 172 16.92 -7.02 -8.23
CA ARG A 172 16.90 -8.19 -9.16
C ARG A 172 16.82 -9.53 -8.42
N ARG A 173 16.05 -9.60 -7.34
CA ARG A 173 15.75 -10.81 -6.56
C ARG A 173 14.26 -11.18 -6.65
N PRO A 174 13.74 -11.54 -7.85
CA PRO A 174 12.30 -11.72 -8.07
C PRO A 174 11.71 -12.88 -7.27
N THR A 175 12.46 -13.94 -6.94
CA THR A 175 11.98 -15.03 -6.06
C THR A 175 11.71 -14.52 -4.64
N VAL A 176 12.59 -13.65 -4.11
CA VAL A 176 12.37 -12.99 -2.81
C VAL A 176 11.16 -12.07 -2.87
N ALA A 177 10.98 -11.35 -3.99
CA ALA A 177 9.79 -10.54 -4.22
C ALA A 177 8.51 -11.37 -4.21
N CYS A 178 8.49 -12.57 -4.82
CA CYS A 178 7.36 -13.50 -4.73
C CYS A 178 7.03 -13.89 -3.28
N ALA A 179 8.07 -14.19 -2.47
CA ALA A 179 7.87 -14.56 -1.07
C ALA A 179 7.23 -13.41 -0.26
N PHE A 180 7.79 -12.19 -0.35
CA PHE A 180 7.25 -11.04 0.40
C PHE A 180 5.91 -10.54 -0.14
N ALA A 181 5.66 -10.62 -1.45
CA ALA A 181 4.35 -10.34 -2.03
C ALA A 181 3.30 -11.33 -1.57
N ALA A 182 3.63 -12.63 -1.48
CA ALA A 182 2.73 -13.67 -0.96
C ALA A 182 2.47 -13.49 0.54
N LEU A 183 3.50 -13.21 1.34
CA LEU A 183 3.36 -12.89 2.77
C LEU A 183 2.47 -11.67 2.97
N GLY A 184 2.66 -10.62 2.15
CA GLY A 184 1.79 -9.47 2.12
C GLY A 184 0.36 -9.81 1.72
N ALA A 185 0.16 -10.68 0.71
CA ALA A 185 -1.15 -11.07 0.22
C ALA A 185 -1.97 -11.84 1.27
N VAL A 186 -1.34 -12.68 2.07
CA VAL A 186 -2.00 -13.36 3.21
C VAL A 186 -2.17 -12.45 4.43
N THR A 187 -1.61 -11.25 4.40
CA THR A 187 -1.87 -10.20 5.39
C THR A 187 -2.98 -9.25 4.91
N LYS A 188 -2.94 -8.87 3.65
CA LYS A 188 -3.94 -8.08 2.94
C LYS A 188 -3.77 -8.30 1.44
N VAL A 189 -4.80 -8.61 0.71
CA VAL A 189 -4.77 -9.20 -0.65
C VAL A 189 -3.94 -8.39 -1.66
N TYR A 190 -3.89 -7.05 -1.57
CA TYR A 190 -3.31 -6.21 -2.61
C TYR A 190 -1.84 -6.48 -2.99
N PRO A 191 -0.91 -6.89 -2.11
CA PRO A 191 0.47 -7.18 -2.51
C PRO A 191 0.60 -8.30 -3.56
N ALA A 192 -0.45 -9.13 -3.72
CA ALA A 192 -0.48 -10.16 -4.77
C ALA A 192 -0.29 -9.58 -6.17
N VAL A 193 -0.66 -8.30 -6.42
CA VAL A 193 -0.46 -7.65 -7.73
C VAL A 193 1.01 -7.48 -8.13
N LEU A 194 1.94 -7.68 -7.18
CA LEU A 194 3.38 -7.64 -7.45
C LEU A 194 3.92 -8.97 -7.98
N ILE A 195 3.23 -10.09 -7.73
CA ILE A 195 3.68 -11.43 -8.13
C ILE A 195 3.83 -11.56 -9.64
N PRO A 196 2.87 -11.12 -10.51
CA PRO A 196 3.03 -11.24 -11.95
C PRO A 196 4.28 -10.54 -12.49
N LEU A 197 4.66 -9.38 -11.95
CA LEU A 197 5.90 -8.68 -12.34
C LEU A 197 7.15 -9.50 -12.00
N ALA A 198 7.18 -10.10 -10.80
CA ALA A 198 8.26 -10.97 -10.38
C ALA A 198 8.35 -12.22 -11.27
N LEU A 199 7.21 -12.79 -11.68
CA LEU A 199 7.15 -13.95 -12.58
C LEU A 199 7.59 -13.59 -14.01
N ILE A 200 7.25 -12.41 -14.52
CA ILE A 200 7.74 -11.89 -15.81
C ILE A 200 9.27 -11.81 -15.80
N GLU A 201 9.88 -11.30 -14.72
CA GLU A 201 11.34 -11.24 -14.58
C GLU A 201 11.95 -12.64 -14.52
N LEU A 202 11.39 -13.55 -13.73
CA LEU A 202 11.87 -14.93 -13.61
C LEU A 202 11.79 -15.67 -14.95
N TRP A 203 10.66 -15.57 -15.64
CA TRP A 203 10.44 -16.23 -16.90
C TRP A 203 11.46 -15.79 -17.95
N ARG A 204 11.72 -14.51 -18.04
CA ARG A 204 12.56 -13.93 -19.09
C ARG A 204 14.04 -14.14 -18.90
N VAL A 205 14.52 -14.23 -17.65
CA VAL A 205 15.94 -14.44 -17.36
C VAL A 205 16.30 -15.92 -17.36
N ASN A 206 15.45 -16.76 -16.75
CA ASN A 206 15.75 -18.16 -16.47
C ASN A 206 14.65 -19.14 -16.94
N GLY A 207 13.71 -18.67 -17.77
CA GLY A 207 12.66 -19.49 -18.40
C GLY A 207 11.56 -19.98 -17.45
N ALA A 208 10.71 -20.88 -17.96
CA ALA A 208 9.54 -21.41 -17.27
C ALA A 208 9.84 -22.06 -15.90
N ARG A 209 10.98 -22.77 -15.79
CA ARG A 209 11.37 -23.42 -14.54
C ARG A 209 11.63 -22.42 -13.41
N ALA A 210 12.17 -21.24 -13.73
CA ALA A 210 12.37 -20.19 -12.73
C ALA A 210 11.05 -19.54 -12.31
N ALA A 211 10.16 -19.28 -13.26
CA ALA A 211 8.80 -18.81 -12.96
C ALA A 211 8.04 -19.81 -12.07
N ALA A 212 8.11 -21.11 -12.39
CA ALA A 212 7.52 -22.15 -11.56
C ALA A 212 8.09 -22.16 -10.12
N ARG A 213 9.40 -21.95 -9.95
CA ARG A 213 10.00 -21.78 -8.62
C ARG A 213 9.49 -20.55 -7.88
N GLY A 214 9.25 -19.43 -8.60
CA GLY A 214 8.62 -18.24 -8.03
C GLY A 214 7.19 -18.51 -7.54
N ILE A 215 6.39 -19.23 -8.33
CA ILE A 215 5.04 -19.66 -7.93
C ILE A 215 5.13 -20.59 -6.72
N ALA A 216 5.99 -21.61 -6.75
CA ALA A 216 6.17 -22.54 -5.64
C ALA A 216 6.56 -21.81 -4.34
N MET A 217 7.45 -20.81 -4.42
CA MET A 217 7.81 -19.96 -3.28
C MET A 217 6.60 -19.21 -2.73
N ALA A 218 5.81 -18.57 -3.59
CA ALA A 218 4.62 -17.82 -3.18
C ALA A 218 3.59 -18.75 -2.52
N VAL A 219 3.34 -19.93 -3.12
CA VAL A 219 2.41 -20.94 -2.58
C VAL A 219 2.93 -21.52 -1.25
N ALA A 220 4.24 -21.79 -1.13
CA ALA A 220 4.82 -22.31 0.11
C ALA A 220 4.68 -21.31 1.26
N VAL A 221 4.96 -20.02 1.01
CA VAL A 221 4.82 -18.96 2.03
C VAL A 221 3.37 -18.78 2.43
N ALA A 222 2.45 -18.66 1.47
CA ALA A 222 1.02 -18.54 1.75
C ALA A 222 0.48 -19.80 2.47
N GLY A 223 0.87 -20.99 2.00
CA GLY A 223 0.49 -22.26 2.58
C GLY A 223 0.96 -22.43 4.03
N ALA A 224 2.22 -22.09 4.31
CA ALA A 224 2.77 -22.18 5.67
C ALA A 224 1.96 -21.37 6.70
N LEU A 225 1.43 -20.20 6.30
CA LEU A 225 0.64 -19.35 7.18
C LEU A 225 -0.85 -19.73 7.23
N CYS A 226 -1.41 -20.15 6.09
CA CYS A 226 -2.84 -20.43 6.01
C CYS A 226 -3.17 -21.89 6.40
N ALA A 227 -2.32 -22.87 6.09
CA ALA A 227 -2.64 -24.28 6.29
C ALA A 227 -2.98 -24.65 7.73
N PRO A 228 -2.26 -24.19 8.78
CA PRO A 228 -2.63 -24.51 10.15
C PRO A 228 -4.04 -24.04 10.51
N LEU A 229 -4.43 -22.83 10.07
CA LEU A 229 -5.76 -22.28 10.34
C LEU A 229 -6.84 -22.95 9.50
N VAL A 230 -6.54 -23.28 8.24
CA VAL A 230 -7.46 -24.06 7.39
C VAL A 230 -7.70 -25.46 7.99
N ALA A 231 -6.66 -26.11 8.55
CA ALA A 231 -6.79 -27.42 9.16
C ALA A 231 -7.69 -27.40 10.41
N VAL A 232 -7.64 -26.34 11.23
CA VAL A 232 -8.42 -26.28 12.47
C VAL A 232 -9.76 -25.54 12.33
N ALA A 233 -9.92 -24.70 11.30
CA ALA A 233 -11.10 -23.83 11.12
C ALA A 233 -11.48 -23.63 9.63
N PRO A 234 -11.67 -24.68 8.82
CA PRO A 234 -11.88 -24.56 7.37
C PRO A 234 -13.10 -23.70 7.02
N HIS A 235 -14.21 -23.87 7.73
CA HIS A 235 -15.44 -23.10 7.50
C HIS A 235 -15.28 -21.61 7.83
N GLY A 236 -14.56 -21.29 8.91
CA GLY A 236 -14.32 -19.90 9.29
C GLY A 236 -13.38 -19.17 8.33
N VAL A 237 -12.32 -19.84 7.85
CA VAL A 237 -11.44 -19.31 6.81
C VAL A 237 -12.19 -19.12 5.49
N ALA A 238 -13.00 -20.12 5.07
CA ALA A 238 -13.83 -20.00 3.86
C ALA A 238 -14.83 -18.85 3.98
N TRP A 239 -15.46 -18.66 5.14
CA TRP A 239 -16.35 -17.53 5.40
C TRP A 239 -15.61 -16.19 5.28
N ALA A 240 -14.41 -16.06 5.86
CA ALA A 240 -13.61 -14.84 5.77
C ALA A 240 -13.26 -14.48 4.32
N LEU A 241 -12.87 -15.45 3.51
CA LEU A 241 -12.59 -15.27 2.08
C LEU A 241 -13.84 -14.88 1.29
N HIS A 242 -14.95 -15.59 1.49
CA HIS A 242 -16.23 -15.29 0.85
C HIS A 242 -16.70 -13.88 1.17
N ARG A 243 -16.54 -13.45 2.43
CA ARG A 243 -16.91 -12.12 2.89
C ARG A 243 -16.20 -11.00 2.08
N GLN A 244 -14.94 -11.20 1.70
CA GLN A 244 -14.20 -10.23 0.88
C GLN A 244 -14.70 -10.21 -0.58
N GLN A 245 -15.10 -11.35 -1.11
CA GLN A 245 -15.58 -11.47 -2.50
C GLN A 245 -16.93 -10.77 -2.70
N VAL A 246 -17.85 -10.94 -1.73
CA VAL A 246 -19.23 -10.43 -1.81
C VAL A 246 -19.37 -8.98 -1.31
N ARG A 247 -18.28 -8.26 -1.07
CA ARG A 247 -18.34 -6.84 -0.68
C ARG A 247 -19.05 -6.02 -1.76
N PRO A 248 -20.05 -5.21 -1.38
CA PRO A 248 -20.73 -4.30 -2.32
C PRO A 248 -19.83 -3.12 -2.73
N LEU A 249 -20.38 -2.19 -3.50
CA LEU A 249 -19.73 -0.95 -3.91
C LEU A 249 -19.58 0.00 -2.71
N GLN A 250 -18.37 0.16 -2.21
CA GLN A 250 -18.09 1.05 -1.07
C GLN A 250 -18.28 2.52 -1.46
N VAL A 251 -18.87 3.32 -0.58
CA VAL A 251 -19.24 4.74 -0.86
C VAL A 251 -18.06 5.63 -1.20
N GLU A 252 -16.82 5.24 -0.79
CA GLU A 252 -15.58 5.99 -1.03
C GLU A 252 -14.85 5.59 -2.32
N SER A 253 -15.40 4.64 -3.11
CA SER A 253 -14.77 4.16 -4.35
C SER A 253 -15.07 5.07 -5.54
N LEU A 254 -14.19 5.05 -6.56
CA LEU A 254 -14.35 5.84 -7.79
C LEU A 254 -15.73 5.64 -8.45
N ALA A 255 -16.19 4.40 -8.56
CA ALA A 255 -17.49 4.13 -9.17
C ALA A 255 -18.63 4.70 -8.32
N ALA A 256 -18.54 4.64 -6.99
CA ALA A 256 -19.50 5.27 -6.10
C ALA A 256 -19.48 6.81 -6.22
N ALA A 257 -18.32 7.41 -6.47
CA ALA A 257 -18.20 8.84 -6.71
C ALA A 257 -19.03 9.31 -7.93
N PHE A 258 -19.11 8.52 -9.00
CA PHE A 258 -19.98 8.83 -10.14
C PHE A 258 -21.48 8.77 -9.78
N PHE A 259 -21.90 7.80 -8.96
CA PHE A 259 -23.28 7.77 -8.44
C PHE A 259 -23.57 8.97 -7.56
N ALA A 260 -22.62 9.35 -6.70
CA ALA A 260 -22.77 10.54 -5.86
C ALA A 260 -22.83 11.83 -6.69
N ALA A 261 -22.07 11.95 -7.77
CA ALA A 261 -22.19 13.05 -8.73
C ALA A 261 -23.56 13.06 -9.42
N ALA A 262 -24.06 11.91 -9.86
CA ALA A 262 -25.39 11.80 -10.46
C ALA A 262 -26.52 12.16 -9.47
N HIS A 263 -26.35 11.83 -8.19
CA HIS A 263 -27.26 12.28 -7.14
C HIS A 263 -27.27 13.81 -7.02
N LEU A 264 -26.11 14.47 -6.98
CA LEU A 264 -26.02 15.91 -6.83
C LEU A 264 -26.56 16.69 -8.04
N ILE A 265 -26.31 16.19 -9.26
CA ILE A 265 -26.64 16.89 -10.51
C ILE A 265 -28.07 16.57 -10.97
N GLY A 266 -28.44 15.29 -10.90
CA GLY A 266 -29.65 14.76 -11.50
C GLY A 266 -30.70 14.23 -10.48
N GLY A 267 -30.46 14.35 -9.18
CA GLY A 267 -31.37 13.89 -8.14
C GLY A 267 -31.51 12.37 -8.03
N LEU A 268 -30.51 11.60 -8.51
CA LEU A 268 -30.54 10.14 -8.39
C LEU A 268 -30.68 9.71 -6.92
N HIS A 269 -31.68 8.91 -6.60
CA HIS A 269 -31.82 8.37 -5.26
C HIS A 269 -30.78 7.29 -4.97
N LEU A 270 -30.01 7.49 -3.90
CA LEU A 270 -28.97 6.54 -3.44
C LEU A 270 -29.41 5.85 -2.16
N HIS A 271 -29.23 4.55 -2.13
CA HIS A 271 -29.42 3.73 -0.93
C HIS A 271 -28.07 3.31 -0.38
N VAL A 272 -27.81 3.68 0.89
CA VAL A 272 -26.59 3.28 1.61
C VAL A 272 -26.94 2.24 2.65
N ALA A 273 -26.19 1.13 2.67
CA ALA A 273 -26.35 0.08 3.67
C ALA A 273 -25.00 -0.32 4.27
N LYS A 274 -24.98 -0.56 5.57
CA LYS A 274 -23.80 -1.11 6.25
C LYS A 274 -23.74 -2.62 6.02
N ARG A 275 -22.80 -3.05 5.17
CA ARG A 275 -22.57 -4.46 4.86
C ARG A 275 -21.06 -4.74 4.81
N ALA A 276 -20.66 -5.95 5.21
CA ALA A 276 -19.26 -6.39 5.18
C ALA A 276 -18.28 -5.39 5.84
N GLY A 277 -18.65 -4.82 6.99
CA GLY A 277 -17.79 -3.89 7.74
C GLY A 277 -17.61 -2.50 7.14
N SER A 278 -18.36 -2.13 6.09
CA SER A 278 -18.27 -0.82 5.41
C SER A 278 -19.66 -0.27 5.05
N ASP A 279 -19.71 1.04 4.75
CA ASP A 279 -20.89 1.70 4.22
C ASP A 279 -20.83 1.61 2.69
N ASN A 280 -21.92 1.13 2.06
CA ASN A 280 -21.92 0.76 0.65
C ASN A 280 -23.19 1.27 -0.04
N LEU A 281 -23.05 1.62 -1.32
CA LEU A 281 -24.18 1.81 -2.20
C LEU A 281 -24.77 0.44 -2.55
N VAL A 282 -26.09 0.33 -2.49
CA VAL A 282 -26.84 -0.90 -2.79
C VAL A 282 -27.92 -0.66 -3.83
N GLY A 283 -28.18 -1.69 -4.63
CA GLY A 283 -29.13 -1.66 -5.74
C GLY A 283 -28.53 -2.18 -7.04
N SER A 284 -29.36 -2.43 -8.05
CA SER A 284 -28.90 -3.04 -9.31
C SER A 284 -27.79 -2.26 -10.03
N GLY A 285 -27.86 -0.92 -10.05
CA GLY A 285 -26.82 -0.07 -10.63
C GLY A 285 -25.48 -0.16 -9.90
N PRO A 286 -25.43 0.07 -8.58
CA PRO A 286 -24.24 -0.14 -7.76
C PRO A 286 -23.67 -1.55 -7.83
N ASP A 287 -24.49 -2.59 -7.88
CA ASP A 287 -24.02 -3.99 -7.97
C ASP A 287 -23.35 -4.27 -9.32
N LEU A 288 -23.93 -3.75 -10.42
CA LEU A 288 -23.30 -3.78 -11.74
C LEU A 288 -21.95 -3.01 -11.73
N ALA A 289 -21.92 -1.82 -11.16
CA ALA A 289 -20.72 -1.00 -11.06
C ALA A 289 -19.63 -1.67 -10.22
N ALA A 290 -20.01 -2.38 -9.15
CA ALA A 290 -19.06 -3.18 -8.37
C ALA A 290 -18.42 -4.31 -9.21
N THR A 291 -19.20 -4.95 -10.07
CA THR A 291 -18.70 -5.97 -11.01
C THR A 291 -17.78 -5.35 -12.06
N LEU A 292 -18.19 -4.24 -12.67
CA LEU A 292 -17.39 -3.52 -13.67
C LEU A 292 -16.08 -2.97 -13.06
N SER A 293 -16.08 -2.56 -11.80
CA SER A 293 -14.87 -2.18 -11.07
C SER A 293 -13.87 -3.33 -10.99
N GLY A 294 -14.33 -4.56 -10.73
CA GLY A 294 -13.47 -5.75 -10.77
C GLY A 294 -12.84 -5.98 -12.14
N VAL A 295 -13.63 -5.83 -13.21
CA VAL A 295 -13.13 -5.92 -14.59
C VAL A 295 -12.10 -4.81 -14.87
N ALA A 296 -12.39 -3.58 -14.43
CA ALA A 296 -11.49 -2.44 -14.61
C ALA A 296 -10.13 -2.66 -13.92
N VAL A 297 -10.11 -3.23 -12.70
CA VAL A 297 -8.86 -3.62 -12.03
C VAL A 297 -8.06 -4.60 -12.87
N VAL A 298 -8.70 -5.66 -13.40
CA VAL A 298 -8.03 -6.68 -14.21
C VAL A 298 -7.44 -6.06 -15.48
N ILE A 299 -8.22 -5.22 -16.17
CA ILE A 299 -7.76 -4.51 -17.38
C ILE A 299 -6.58 -3.58 -17.05
N ALA A 300 -6.69 -2.76 -16.00
CA ALA A 300 -5.64 -1.82 -15.60
C ALA A 300 -4.34 -2.55 -15.23
N LEU A 301 -4.41 -3.65 -14.48
CA LEU A 301 -3.26 -4.50 -14.17
C LEU A 301 -2.69 -5.15 -15.43
N GLY A 302 -3.54 -5.67 -16.33
CA GLY A 302 -3.13 -6.21 -17.62
C GLY A 302 -2.36 -5.19 -18.46
N VAL A 303 -2.83 -3.95 -18.52
CA VAL A 303 -2.14 -2.84 -19.20
C VAL A 303 -0.76 -2.58 -18.57
N VAL A 304 -0.66 -2.52 -17.24
CA VAL A 304 0.63 -2.30 -16.56
C VAL A 304 1.61 -3.43 -16.88
N TYR A 305 1.18 -4.69 -16.79
CA TYR A 305 2.05 -5.84 -17.04
C TYR A 305 2.45 -5.91 -18.52
N TRP A 306 1.54 -5.60 -19.43
CA TRP A 306 1.81 -5.56 -20.87
C TRP A 306 2.81 -4.47 -21.23
N LEU A 307 2.62 -3.23 -20.71
CA LEU A 307 3.55 -2.12 -20.93
C LEU A 307 4.94 -2.47 -20.38
N TYR A 308 5.00 -3.01 -19.16
CA TYR A 308 6.27 -3.45 -18.58
C TYR A 308 6.91 -4.57 -19.41
N ALA A 309 6.13 -5.55 -19.82
CA ALA A 309 6.61 -6.65 -20.62
C ALA A 309 7.22 -6.21 -21.95
N ARG A 310 6.81 -5.07 -22.52
CA ARG A 310 7.32 -4.48 -23.77
C ARG A 310 8.40 -3.42 -23.57
N SER A 311 8.66 -2.99 -22.33
CA SER A 311 9.68 -1.98 -22.03
C SER A 311 11.10 -2.56 -22.04
N GLU A 312 12.10 -1.70 -21.93
CA GLU A 312 13.52 -2.08 -21.75
C GLU A 312 13.79 -2.78 -20.41
N ARG A 313 12.84 -2.75 -19.49
CA ARG A 313 12.88 -3.42 -18.18
C ARG A 313 14.05 -3.01 -17.32
N THR A 314 14.34 -1.72 -17.32
CA THR A 314 15.26 -1.14 -16.36
C THR A 314 14.72 -1.33 -14.95
N ARG A 315 15.56 -1.19 -13.93
CA ARG A 315 15.12 -1.24 -12.52
C ARG A 315 14.08 -0.17 -12.23
N GLU A 316 14.23 1.02 -12.80
CA GLU A 316 13.28 2.14 -12.65
C GLU A 316 11.92 1.80 -13.26
N GLN A 317 11.88 1.21 -14.45
CA GLN A 317 10.64 0.77 -15.11
C GLN A 317 9.95 -0.34 -14.31
N LEU A 318 10.71 -1.29 -13.75
CA LEU A 318 10.16 -2.36 -12.91
C LEU A 318 9.52 -1.82 -11.62
N VAL A 319 10.21 -0.90 -10.93
CA VAL A 319 9.67 -0.25 -9.73
C VAL A 319 8.46 0.60 -10.08
N THR A 320 8.51 1.37 -11.19
CA THR A 320 7.37 2.15 -11.65
C THR A 320 6.15 1.28 -11.96
N ALA A 321 6.35 0.13 -12.63
CA ALA A 321 5.27 -0.83 -12.91
C ALA A 321 4.72 -1.45 -11.61
N ALA A 322 5.57 -1.76 -10.63
CA ALA A 322 5.14 -2.27 -9.33
C ALA A 322 4.26 -1.25 -8.59
N VAL A 323 4.68 0.02 -8.55
CA VAL A 323 3.88 1.11 -7.97
C VAL A 323 2.58 1.31 -8.74
N ALA A 324 2.63 1.33 -10.08
CA ALA A 324 1.45 1.46 -10.93
C ALA A 324 0.43 0.33 -10.71
N SER A 325 0.90 -0.91 -10.46
CA SER A 325 0.02 -2.04 -10.14
C SER A 325 -0.76 -1.84 -8.83
N VAL A 326 -0.10 -1.32 -7.79
CA VAL A 326 -0.78 -1.02 -6.52
C VAL A 326 -1.76 0.15 -6.68
N VAL A 327 -1.36 1.21 -7.40
CA VAL A 327 -2.25 2.35 -7.69
C VAL A 327 -3.45 1.91 -8.54
N ALA A 328 -3.25 1.07 -9.56
CA ALA A 328 -4.34 0.50 -10.37
C ALA A 328 -5.36 -0.26 -9.52
N TYR A 329 -4.87 -1.11 -8.62
CA TYR A 329 -5.73 -1.85 -7.69
C TYR A 329 -6.58 -0.90 -6.83
N ILE A 330 -6.01 0.18 -6.29
CA ILE A 330 -6.74 1.14 -5.47
C ILE A 330 -7.72 1.96 -6.32
N ALA A 331 -7.25 2.52 -7.44
CA ALA A 331 -8.02 3.46 -8.27
C ALA A 331 -9.30 2.85 -8.83
N PHE A 332 -9.26 1.59 -9.24
CA PHE A 332 -10.37 0.93 -9.94
C PHE A 332 -11.12 -0.10 -9.11
N SER A 333 -10.72 -0.33 -7.85
CA SER A 333 -11.40 -1.29 -6.98
C SER A 333 -12.80 -0.80 -6.58
N LYS A 334 -13.74 -1.75 -6.46
CA LYS A 334 -15.06 -1.50 -5.85
C LYS A 334 -15.00 -1.10 -4.37
N VAL A 335 -13.84 -1.25 -3.74
CA VAL A 335 -13.58 -0.91 -2.35
C VAL A 335 -12.35 -0.01 -2.31
N PHE A 336 -12.53 1.23 -1.89
CA PHE A 336 -11.43 2.17 -1.67
C PHE A 336 -11.57 2.80 -0.29
N SER A 337 -11.09 2.14 0.73
CA SER A 337 -11.04 2.73 2.07
C SER A 337 -9.84 3.67 2.20
N PRO A 338 -9.99 4.84 2.87
CA PRO A 338 -8.91 5.83 3.03
C PRO A 338 -7.59 5.29 3.55
N GLN A 339 -7.63 4.25 4.38
CA GLN A 339 -6.43 3.57 4.88
C GLN A 339 -5.57 2.91 3.78
N TYR A 340 -6.11 2.66 2.59
CA TYR A 340 -5.34 2.10 1.46
C TYR A 340 -4.25 3.07 0.98
N LEU A 341 -4.40 4.35 1.29
CA LEU A 341 -3.39 5.35 0.98
C LEU A 341 -2.08 5.14 1.76
N VAL A 342 -2.12 4.46 2.93
CA VAL A 342 -0.92 4.05 3.67
C VAL A 342 0.01 3.20 2.80
N TRP A 343 -0.55 2.37 1.90
CA TRP A 343 0.24 1.51 1.02
C TRP A 343 1.06 2.30 0.00
N LEU A 344 0.56 3.48 -0.39
CA LEU A 344 1.21 4.34 -1.38
C LEU A 344 2.32 5.20 -0.79
N ILE A 345 2.28 5.47 0.52
CA ILE A 345 3.25 6.33 1.22
C ILE A 345 4.70 5.84 0.97
N PRO A 346 5.07 4.56 1.20
CA PRO A 346 6.42 4.08 0.95
C PRO A 346 6.70 3.71 -0.50
N LEU A 347 5.68 3.59 -1.36
CA LEU A 347 5.85 3.10 -2.73
C LEU A 347 6.01 4.21 -3.77
N VAL A 348 5.11 5.19 -3.76
CA VAL A 348 5.09 6.23 -4.80
C VAL A 348 6.38 7.06 -4.85
N PRO A 349 7.02 7.46 -3.72
CA PRO A 349 8.26 8.22 -3.75
C PRO A 349 9.47 7.44 -4.29
N LEU A 350 9.38 6.11 -4.46
CA LEU A 350 10.43 5.31 -5.10
C LEU A 350 10.55 5.58 -6.60
N VAL A 351 9.51 6.10 -7.25
CA VAL A 351 9.53 6.44 -8.67
C VAL A 351 10.48 7.61 -8.93
N GLY A 352 11.33 7.47 -9.95
CA GLY A 352 12.37 8.46 -10.26
C GLY A 352 11.94 9.53 -11.28
N GLY A 353 12.82 10.51 -11.45
CA GLY A 353 12.72 11.56 -12.46
C GLY A 353 11.52 12.50 -12.30
N ARG A 354 11.18 13.24 -13.36
CA ARG A 354 10.02 14.15 -13.37
C ARG A 354 8.69 13.43 -13.11
N LYS A 355 8.59 12.17 -13.53
CA LYS A 355 7.44 11.30 -13.28
C LYS A 355 7.25 11.08 -11.76
N GLY A 356 8.33 10.76 -11.04
CA GLY A 356 8.29 10.57 -9.59
C GLY A 356 7.91 11.83 -8.82
N VAL A 357 8.39 13.00 -9.24
CA VAL A 357 8.00 14.29 -8.64
C VAL A 357 6.49 14.54 -8.80
N ARG A 358 5.95 14.35 -10.02
CA ARG A 358 4.50 14.50 -10.27
C ARG A 358 3.67 13.50 -9.49
N ALA A 359 4.11 12.23 -9.47
CA ALA A 359 3.45 11.17 -8.71
C ALA A 359 3.43 11.47 -7.20
N SER A 360 4.55 11.91 -6.63
CA SER A 360 4.65 12.29 -5.22
C SER A 360 3.78 13.51 -4.88
N ALA A 361 3.72 14.52 -5.76
CA ALA A 361 2.86 15.69 -5.58
C ALA A 361 1.36 15.29 -5.59
N LEU A 362 0.95 14.40 -6.50
CA LEU A 362 -0.42 13.86 -6.53
C LEU A 362 -0.72 13.06 -5.26
N LEU A 363 0.21 12.23 -4.79
CA LEU A 363 0.05 11.50 -3.53
C LEU A 363 -0.17 12.46 -2.36
N VAL A 364 0.67 13.48 -2.20
CA VAL A 364 0.55 14.49 -1.14
C VAL A 364 -0.84 15.16 -1.20
N ALA A 365 -1.30 15.55 -2.38
CA ALA A 365 -2.64 16.13 -2.56
C ALA A 365 -3.75 15.15 -2.15
N VAL A 366 -3.67 13.88 -2.56
CA VAL A 366 -4.64 12.83 -2.20
C VAL A 366 -4.69 12.59 -0.70
N LEU A 367 -3.53 12.52 -0.03
CA LEU A 367 -3.45 12.35 1.43
C LEU A 367 -4.09 13.55 2.15
N ALA A 368 -3.72 14.78 1.77
CA ALA A 368 -4.24 15.99 2.38
C ALA A 368 -5.75 16.17 2.17
N LEU A 369 -6.25 15.93 0.95
CA LEU A 369 -7.70 15.96 0.67
C LEU A 369 -8.45 14.91 1.50
N THR A 370 -7.87 13.72 1.67
CA THR A 370 -8.48 12.67 2.48
C THR A 370 -8.59 13.10 3.93
N GLN A 371 -7.57 13.72 4.51
CA GLN A 371 -7.57 14.19 5.88
C GLN A 371 -8.64 15.26 6.17
N ILE A 372 -9.05 16.07 5.17
CA ILE A 372 -10.06 17.12 5.36
C ILE A 372 -11.41 16.54 5.76
N TRP A 373 -11.77 15.36 5.27
CA TRP A 373 -13.08 14.78 5.52
C TRP A 373 -13.06 13.51 6.38
N GLU A 374 -12.05 12.68 6.28
CA GLU A 374 -11.95 11.41 7.01
C GLU A 374 -10.93 11.54 8.15
N PRO A 375 -11.30 11.19 9.39
CA PRO A 375 -12.58 10.61 9.82
C PRO A 375 -13.65 11.63 10.24
N TYR A 376 -13.37 12.92 10.22
CA TYR A 376 -14.13 13.97 10.91
C TYR A 376 -15.54 14.18 10.39
N ARG A 377 -15.73 14.01 9.07
CA ARG A 377 -16.99 14.28 8.35
C ARG A 377 -17.49 13.06 7.59
N TYR A 378 -16.97 11.88 7.88
CA TYR A 378 -17.33 10.63 7.22
C TYR A 378 -18.84 10.36 7.28
N TYR A 379 -19.43 10.49 8.48
CA TYR A 379 -20.87 10.35 8.68
C TYR A 379 -21.69 11.34 7.84
N GLN A 380 -21.26 12.59 7.78
CA GLN A 380 -21.90 13.63 7.01
C GLN A 380 -21.82 13.31 5.51
N TYR A 381 -20.67 12.80 5.03
CA TYR A 381 -20.52 12.41 3.65
C TYR A 381 -21.55 11.36 3.22
N TYR A 382 -21.53 10.17 3.80
CA TYR A 382 -22.29 9.04 3.28
C TYR A 382 -23.79 9.05 3.66
N ARG A 383 -24.20 9.84 4.65
CA ARG A 383 -25.62 9.97 5.03
C ARG A 383 -26.37 11.02 4.25
N THR A 384 -25.73 12.10 3.88
CA THR A 384 -26.39 13.27 3.30
C THR A 384 -25.81 13.73 1.97
N PHE A 385 -24.71 13.16 1.53
CA PHE A 385 -24.00 13.54 0.30
C PHE A 385 -23.86 15.07 0.14
N VAL A 386 -23.47 15.75 1.23
CA VAL A 386 -23.29 17.21 1.22
C VAL A 386 -22.41 17.61 0.03
N PRO A 387 -22.83 18.58 -0.82
CA PRO A 387 -22.20 18.85 -2.10
C PRO A 387 -20.68 19.05 -2.05
N TRP A 388 -20.19 19.91 -1.16
CA TRP A 388 -18.74 20.19 -1.10
C TRP A 388 -17.90 18.98 -0.69
N LEU A 389 -18.40 18.14 0.23
CA LEU A 389 -17.72 16.90 0.62
C LEU A 389 -17.71 15.88 -0.52
N THR A 390 -18.86 15.74 -1.19
CA THR A 390 -18.98 14.83 -2.32
C THR A 390 -18.04 15.20 -3.45
N TRP A 391 -17.99 16.49 -3.82
CA TRP A 391 -17.02 16.96 -4.81
C TRP A 391 -15.56 16.78 -4.38
N LEU A 392 -15.27 16.96 -3.09
CA LEU A 392 -13.93 16.73 -2.55
C LEU A 392 -13.51 15.25 -2.70
N VAL A 393 -14.40 14.30 -2.39
CA VAL A 393 -14.14 12.86 -2.57
C VAL A 393 -13.96 12.51 -4.05
N ILE A 394 -14.82 13.05 -4.93
CA ILE A 394 -14.68 12.88 -6.40
C ILE A 394 -13.32 13.38 -6.88
N VAL A 395 -12.92 14.58 -6.49
CA VAL A 395 -11.60 15.14 -6.86
C VAL A 395 -10.46 14.25 -6.35
N ARG A 396 -10.55 13.78 -5.10
CA ARG A 396 -9.56 12.85 -4.53
C ARG A 396 -9.43 11.57 -5.37
N ASP A 397 -10.53 10.96 -5.78
CA ASP A 397 -10.53 9.74 -6.60
C ASP A 397 -9.97 9.99 -8.00
N LEU A 398 -10.35 11.10 -8.63
CA LEU A 398 -9.80 11.51 -9.92
C LEU A 398 -8.29 11.77 -9.85
N LEU A 399 -7.77 12.29 -8.73
CA LEU A 399 -6.33 12.45 -8.52
C LEU A 399 -5.61 11.10 -8.41
N VAL A 400 -6.24 10.07 -7.84
CA VAL A 400 -5.66 8.70 -7.83
C VAL A 400 -5.65 8.12 -9.25
N VAL A 401 -6.69 8.36 -10.05
CA VAL A 401 -6.68 7.99 -11.48
C VAL A 401 -5.61 8.77 -12.25
N ALA A 402 -5.44 10.07 -11.97
CA ALA A 402 -4.37 10.88 -12.56
C ALA A 402 -2.98 10.36 -12.15
N LEU A 403 -2.81 9.93 -10.90
CA LEU A 403 -1.58 9.27 -10.44
C LEU A 403 -1.30 8.00 -11.25
N PHE A 404 -2.31 7.15 -11.45
CA PHE A 404 -2.18 5.97 -12.32
C PHE A 404 -1.76 6.37 -13.73
N ALA A 405 -2.45 7.34 -14.33
CA ALA A 405 -2.14 7.82 -15.69
C ALA A 405 -0.72 8.37 -15.83
N VAL A 406 -0.21 9.09 -14.80
CA VAL A 406 1.19 9.56 -14.76
C VAL A 406 2.17 8.38 -14.77
N LEU A 407 1.87 7.32 -14.00
CA LEU A 407 2.77 6.18 -13.85
C LEU A 407 2.87 5.32 -15.12
N ILE A 408 1.76 5.14 -15.86
CA ILE A 408 1.74 4.30 -17.07
C ILE A 408 2.20 5.01 -18.33
N ARG A 409 2.25 6.36 -18.36
CA ARG A 409 2.73 7.10 -19.53
C ARG A 409 4.17 6.70 -19.86
N PRO A 410 4.54 6.51 -21.14
CA PRO A 410 5.92 6.34 -21.53
C PRO A 410 6.77 7.53 -21.04
N SER A 411 7.99 7.29 -20.62
CA SER A 411 8.95 8.36 -20.31
C SER A 411 9.44 8.95 -21.65
N GLY A 412 8.63 9.79 -22.28
CA GLY A 412 9.06 10.60 -23.42
C GLY A 412 9.95 11.71 -22.89
N GLY A 413 11.24 11.64 -23.18
CA GLY A 413 12.13 12.76 -22.93
C GLY A 413 13.42 12.53 -22.14
N ASP A 414 13.67 11.33 -21.59
CA ASP A 414 15.03 11.04 -21.09
C ASP A 414 16.04 10.89 -22.24
N ALA A 415 15.57 10.54 -23.45
CA ALA A 415 16.38 10.55 -24.67
C ALA A 415 16.80 11.98 -25.09
N ASP A 416 15.89 12.95 -25.00
CA ASP A 416 16.17 14.36 -25.35
C ASP A 416 17.14 15.07 -24.41
N GLU A 417 17.20 14.70 -23.13
CA GLU A 417 18.18 15.25 -22.18
C GLU A 417 19.57 14.63 -22.33
N LEU A 418 19.65 13.36 -22.73
CA LEU A 418 20.92 12.70 -23.08
C LEU A 418 21.51 13.27 -24.38
N ASP A 419 20.67 13.58 -25.37
CA ASP A 419 21.11 14.20 -26.64
C ASP A 419 21.49 15.69 -26.43
N ARG A 420 20.76 16.46 -25.63
CA ARG A 420 21.15 17.84 -25.28
C ARG A 420 22.42 17.89 -24.44
N GLY A 421 22.64 16.93 -23.54
CA GLY A 421 23.89 16.79 -22.78
C GLY A 421 25.09 16.40 -23.66
N ARG A 422 24.87 15.63 -24.73
CA ARG A 422 25.92 15.31 -25.71
C ARG A 422 26.20 16.46 -26.68
N ALA A 423 25.18 17.23 -27.08
CA ALA A 423 25.34 18.39 -27.94
C ALA A 423 25.96 19.62 -27.22
N ALA A 424 25.98 19.64 -25.90
CA ALA A 424 26.60 20.71 -25.08
C ALA A 424 28.09 20.42 -24.75
N VAL A 425 28.64 19.29 -25.19
CA VAL A 425 30.05 18.86 -24.93
C VAL A 425 30.85 18.78 -26.23
N VAL A 426 30.28 19.15 -27.38
CA VAL A 426 30.94 19.37 -28.65
C VAL A 426 30.98 20.88 -28.90
#